data_cb374e537e63d22481404e29682b78fa
#
_entry.id   cb374e537e63d22481404e29682b78fa
#
_cell.length_a   1.000
_cell.length_b   1.000
_cell.length_c   1.000
_cell.angle_alpha   90.00
_cell.angle_beta   90.00
_cell.angle_gamma   90.00
#
_symmetry.space_group_name_H-M   'P 1'
#
loop_
_entity.id
_entity.type
_entity.pdbx_description
1 polymer ?
#
loop_
_entity_poly.entity_id
_entity_poly.type
_entity_poly.pdbx_seq_one_letter_code
_entity_poly.pdbx_strand_id
1 'polypeptide(L)'
;VYISPIRHAEGLLYLNAVLEKPELYEQMLSVLKDYDEDIISINYDNVNVTGRGVYKILSKSHKKALPLNVYGDGMKKAVLLMSAVIAAEDGVLLIDEFETAIHTSAMKNTFRWILETCRKLNVQVFVTSHSKEAIDKLLKCSEKCLDDMALYTLYKKENMTAVRRMNGRKAIEAQDNMGLELR
;
A
#
# COMPACT_ATOMS: atom_id res chain seq x y z
N VAL A 1 -13.33 -2.33 1.57
CA VAL A 1 -12.43 -1.73 2.58
C VAL A 1 -12.12 -0.30 2.15
N TYR A 2 -12.04 0.66 3.11
CA TYR A 2 -11.63 2.05 2.87
C TYR A 2 -10.48 2.43 3.79
N ILE A 3 -9.43 3.03 3.23
CA ILE A 3 -8.25 3.51 3.94
C ILE A 3 -8.11 5.02 3.73
N SER A 4 -8.28 5.81 4.81
CA SER A 4 -8.00 7.25 4.82
C SER A 4 -6.49 7.52 4.91
N PRO A 5 -6.02 8.73 4.55
CA PRO A 5 -4.59 9.08 4.59
C PRO A 5 -3.93 8.84 5.96
N ILE A 6 -4.66 9.12 7.05
CA ILE A 6 -4.15 9.05 8.43
C ILE A 6 -4.47 7.73 9.16
N ARG A 7 -5.13 6.77 8.52
CA ARG A 7 -5.60 5.53 9.19
C ARG A 7 -4.48 4.70 9.79
N HIS A 8 -3.27 4.77 9.26
CA HIS A 8 -2.10 4.10 9.83
C HIS A 8 -1.76 4.56 11.25
N ALA A 9 -2.11 5.80 11.62
CA ALA A 9 -1.91 6.33 12.98
C ALA A 9 -2.95 5.83 13.98
N GLU A 10 -4.12 5.33 13.51
CA GLU A 10 -5.21 4.83 14.35
C GLU A 10 -4.94 3.42 14.89
N GLY A 11 -3.90 2.73 14.40
CA GLY A 11 -3.51 1.39 14.83
C GLY A 11 -4.47 0.27 14.41
N LEU A 12 -5.44 0.57 13.55
CA LEU A 12 -6.36 -0.42 12.98
C LEU A 12 -5.65 -1.18 11.85
N LEU A 13 -5.55 -2.49 11.97
CA LEU A 13 -4.92 -3.38 11.01
C LEU A 13 -5.81 -4.58 10.70
N TYR A 14 -5.63 -5.15 9.52
CA TYR A 14 -6.36 -6.34 9.06
C TYR A 14 -5.49 -7.60 9.13
N LEU A 15 -4.52 -7.64 10.06
CA LEU A 15 -3.52 -8.70 10.13
C LEU A 15 -4.08 -10.10 10.40
N ASN A 16 -5.26 -10.23 11.02
CA ASN A 16 -5.89 -11.53 11.18
C ASN A 16 -6.10 -12.24 9.83
N ALA A 17 -6.58 -11.51 8.80
CA ALA A 17 -6.73 -12.06 7.45
C ALA A 17 -5.39 -12.48 6.82
N VAL A 18 -4.30 -11.80 7.19
CA VAL A 18 -2.93 -12.14 6.72
C VAL A 18 -2.43 -13.42 7.37
N LEU A 19 -2.66 -13.59 8.68
CA LEU A 19 -2.20 -14.76 9.45
C LEU A 19 -2.88 -16.06 8.99
N GLU A 20 -4.06 -15.97 8.36
CA GLU A 20 -4.76 -17.10 7.74
C GLU A 20 -4.15 -17.52 6.38
N LYS A 21 -3.23 -16.72 5.82
CA LYS A 21 -2.61 -16.94 4.50
C LYS A 21 -1.07 -16.93 4.60
N PRO A 22 -0.43 -18.03 5.03
CA PRO A 22 1.01 -18.07 5.31
C PRO A 22 1.89 -17.61 4.15
N GLU A 23 1.55 -17.99 2.92
CA GLU A 23 2.32 -17.58 1.72
C GLU A 23 2.33 -16.05 1.53
N LEU A 24 1.18 -15.38 1.72
CA LEU A 24 1.09 -13.92 1.60
C LEU A 24 1.76 -13.23 2.79
N TYR A 25 1.71 -13.83 3.97
CA TYR A 25 2.43 -13.34 5.14
C TYR A 25 3.96 -13.32 4.92
N GLU A 26 4.53 -14.41 4.41
CA GLU A 26 5.96 -14.48 4.09
C GLU A 26 6.37 -13.45 3.02
N GLN A 27 5.57 -13.30 1.96
CA GLN A 27 5.79 -12.28 0.94
C GLN A 27 5.72 -10.88 1.52
N MET A 28 4.75 -10.59 2.40
CA MET A 28 4.63 -9.32 3.09
C MET A 28 5.87 -9.03 3.94
N LEU A 29 6.33 -10.00 4.74
CA LEU A 29 7.56 -9.85 5.53
C LEU A 29 8.77 -9.55 4.66
N SER A 30 8.87 -10.19 3.48
CA SER A 30 9.97 -9.93 2.53
C SER A 30 9.97 -8.46 2.07
N VAL A 31 8.80 -7.88 1.78
CA VAL A 31 8.69 -6.46 1.40
C VAL A 31 8.98 -5.53 2.57
N LEU A 32 8.55 -5.89 3.78
CA LEU A 32 8.79 -5.08 4.97
C LEU A 32 10.26 -4.99 5.37
N LYS A 33 11.13 -5.86 4.85
CA LYS A 33 12.59 -5.74 5.00
C LYS A 33 13.17 -4.49 4.31
N ASP A 34 12.45 -3.87 3.39
CA ASP A 34 12.84 -2.56 2.85
C ASP A 34 12.74 -1.42 3.91
N TYR A 35 12.02 -1.66 5.00
CA TYR A 35 11.84 -0.72 6.12
C TYR A 35 12.69 -1.06 7.34
N ASP A 36 12.86 -2.36 7.61
CA ASP A 36 13.73 -2.92 8.65
C ASP A 36 14.26 -4.27 8.16
N GLU A 37 15.54 -4.32 7.74
CA GLU A 37 16.17 -5.52 7.17
C GLU A 37 16.23 -6.69 8.17
N ASP A 38 16.19 -6.38 9.44
CA ASP A 38 16.29 -7.35 10.54
C ASP A 38 14.94 -7.94 10.95
N ILE A 39 13.83 -7.54 10.33
CA ILE A 39 12.50 -8.04 10.68
C ILE A 39 12.41 -9.56 10.53
N ILE A 40 11.89 -10.22 11.58
CA ILE A 40 11.69 -11.67 11.63
C ILE A 40 10.20 -12.01 11.50
N SER A 41 9.35 -11.37 12.30
CA SER A 41 7.91 -11.68 12.32
C SER A 41 7.08 -10.53 12.89
N ILE A 42 5.78 -10.56 12.55
CA ILE A 42 4.75 -9.74 13.18
C ILE A 42 3.85 -10.70 13.96
N ASN A 43 3.67 -10.46 15.24
CA ASN A 43 2.89 -11.29 16.12
C ASN A 43 1.79 -10.47 16.81
N TYR A 44 0.67 -11.12 17.12
CA TYR A 44 -0.40 -10.52 17.89
C TYR A 44 -0.28 -10.95 19.36
N ASP A 45 -0.18 -9.98 20.24
CA ASP A 45 -0.09 -10.22 21.69
C ASP A 45 -1.39 -9.78 22.35
N ASN A 46 -2.13 -10.76 22.87
CA ASN A 46 -3.39 -10.53 23.57
C ASN A 46 -3.20 -10.07 25.01
N VAL A 47 -1.98 -10.11 25.54
CA VAL A 47 -1.69 -9.88 26.95
C VAL A 47 -1.34 -8.41 27.17
N ASN A 48 -2.33 -7.55 27.21
CA ASN A 48 -2.18 -6.20 27.74
C ASN A 48 -3.08 -5.97 28.95
N VAL A 49 -2.58 -5.24 29.92
CA VAL A 49 -3.30 -4.77 31.14
C VAL A 49 -4.61 -4.04 30.79
N THR A 50 -4.72 -3.52 29.54
CA THR A 50 -5.89 -2.79 29.03
C THR A 50 -6.91 -3.66 28.32
N GLY A 51 -6.68 -4.98 28.19
CA GLY A 51 -7.57 -5.91 27.46
C GLY A 51 -7.61 -5.73 25.94
N ARG A 52 -6.73 -4.89 25.37
CA ARG A 52 -6.59 -4.69 23.91
C ARG A 52 -5.31 -5.37 23.44
N GLY A 53 -5.42 -6.25 22.45
CA GLY A 53 -4.26 -6.86 21.81
C GLY A 53 -3.41 -5.84 21.05
N VAL A 54 -2.11 -6.10 20.96
CA VAL A 54 -1.14 -5.25 20.26
C VAL A 54 -0.33 -6.09 19.30
N TYR A 55 -0.19 -5.59 18.06
CA TYR A 55 0.76 -6.18 17.13
C TYR A 55 2.19 -5.78 17.48
N LYS A 56 3.07 -6.78 17.54
CA LYS A 56 4.49 -6.63 17.85
C LYS A 56 5.34 -7.15 16.69
N ILE A 57 6.40 -6.44 16.40
CA ILE A 57 7.42 -6.86 15.43
C ILE A 57 8.61 -7.41 16.22
N LEU A 58 9.01 -8.63 15.86
CA LEU A 58 10.28 -9.21 16.28
C LEU A 58 11.33 -8.89 15.22
N SER A 59 12.42 -8.26 15.64
CA SER A 59 13.57 -7.91 14.80
C SER A 59 14.86 -8.40 15.46
N LYS A 60 15.87 -8.79 14.68
CA LYS A 60 17.19 -9.23 15.19
C LYS A 60 17.91 -8.12 15.92
N SER A 61 17.69 -6.88 15.53
CA SER A 61 18.30 -5.69 16.15
C SER A 61 17.79 -5.41 17.56
N HIS A 62 16.70 -6.07 18.00
CA HIS A 62 16.10 -5.84 19.31
C HIS A 62 16.05 -7.11 20.16
N LYS A 63 16.36 -7.01 21.45
CA LYS A 63 16.36 -8.14 22.39
C LYS A 63 14.96 -8.73 22.64
N LYS A 64 13.89 -7.99 22.30
CA LYS A 64 12.48 -8.39 22.46
C LYS A 64 11.63 -7.77 21.37
N ALA A 65 10.49 -8.39 21.09
CA ALA A 65 9.51 -7.84 20.14
C ALA A 65 8.98 -6.47 20.64
N LEU A 66 8.95 -5.50 19.74
CA LEU A 66 8.46 -4.15 20.00
C LEU A 66 7.07 -3.96 19.40
N PRO A 67 6.19 -3.20 20.06
CA PRO A 67 4.88 -2.85 19.49
C PRO A 67 5.03 -2.13 18.15
N LEU A 68 4.16 -2.43 17.19
CA LEU A 68 4.19 -1.81 15.86
C LEU A 68 4.07 -0.28 15.92
N ASN A 69 3.40 0.27 16.94
CA ASN A 69 3.23 1.71 17.10
C ASN A 69 4.52 2.48 17.42
N VAL A 70 5.62 1.81 17.82
CA VAL A 70 6.93 2.46 18.02
C VAL A 70 7.75 2.52 16.74
N TYR A 71 7.33 1.82 15.69
CA TYR A 71 7.95 1.94 14.37
C TYR A 71 7.47 3.21 13.65
N GLY A 72 8.26 3.65 12.66
CA GLY A 72 7.92 4.82 11.86
C GLY A 72 6.61 4.66 11.07
N ASP A 73 5.99 5.78 10.70
CA ASP A 73 4.71 5.80 10.01
C ASP A 73 4.72 5.06 8.67
N GLY A 74 5.88 5.03 7.98
CA GLY A 74 6.05 4.27 6.74
C GLY A 74 5.81 2.77 6.92
N MET A 75 6.40 2.17 7.95
CA MET A 75 6.20 0.75 8.29
C MET A 75 4.73 0.49 8.63
N LYS A 76 4.12 1.33 9.47
CA LYS A 76 2.70 1.20 9.86
C LYS A 76 1.78 1.30 8.65
N LYS A 77 2.03 2.25 7.73
CA LYS A 77 1.25 2.41 6.50
C LYS A 77 1.40 1.21 5.58
N ALA A 78 2.63 0.70 5.38
CA ALA A 78 2.87 -0.47 4.55
C ALA A 78 2.12 -1.70 5.09
N VAL A 79 2.24 -2.00 6.38
CA VAL A 79 1.51 -3.11 7.03
C VAL A 79 0.00 -2.94 6.88
N LEU A 80 -0.52 -1.72 7.09
CA LEU A 80 -1.94 -1.43 6.91
C LEU A 80 -2.41 -1.70 5.48
N LEU A 81 -1.72 -1.15 4.47
CA LEU A 81 -2.14 -1.29 3.07
C LEU A 81 -2.07 -2.76 2.62
N MET A 82 -0.99 -3.46 2.95
CA MET A 82 -0.81 -4.86 2.58
C MET A 82 -1.86 -5.76 3.25
N SER A 83 -2.15 -5.54 4.54
CA SER A 83 -3.21 -6.30 5.23
C SER A 83 -4.60 -5.98 4.71
N ALA A 84 -4.87 -4.72 4.33
CA ALA A 84 -6.15 -4.29 3.77
C ALA A 84 -6.45 -4.93 2.40
N VAL A 85 -5.42 -5.14 1.57
CA VAL A 85 -5.56 -5.87 0.29
C VAL A 85 -6.08 -7.28 0.55
N ILE A 86 -5.48 -7.99 1.50
CA ILE A 86 -5.88 -9.36 1.82
C ILE A 86 -7.30 -9.41 2.39
N ALA A 87 -7.64 -8.45 3.27
CA ALA A 87 -8.99 -8.36 3.85
C ALA A 87 -10.08 -7.93 2.84
N ALA A 88 -9.67 -7.40 1.68
CA ALA A 88 -10.58 -6.99 0.61
C ALA A 88 -10.78 -8.08 -0.48
N GLU A 89 -10.30 -9.31 -0.27
CA GLU A 89 -10.42 -10.44 -1.20
C GLU A 89 -11.82 -10.54 -1.81
N ASP A 90 -11.90 -10.76 -3.13
CA ASP A 90 -13.13 -10.79 -3.94
C ASP A 90 -13.99 -9.51 -3.82
N GLY A 91 -13.36 -8.37 -3.51
CA GLY A 91 -14.10 -7.14 -3.24
C GLY A 91 -13.40 -5.87 -3.73
N VAL A 92 -13.66 -4.76 -3.03
CA VAL A 92 -13.20 -3.43 -3.39
C VAL A 92 -12.36 -2.81 -2.27
N LEU A 93 -11.20 -2.25 -2.65
CA LEU A 93 -10.32 -1.48 -1.78
C LEU A 93 -10.22 -0.04 -2.27
N LEU A 94 -10.57 0.91 -1.42
CA LEU A 94 -10.46 2.34 -1.66
C LEU A 94 -9.34 2.89 -0.79
N ILE A 95 -8.34 3.56 -1.39
CA ILE A 95 -7.19 4.14 -0.69
C ILE A 95 -7.07 5.60 -1.07
N ASP A 96 -7.20 6.47 -0.09
CA ASP A 96 -7.03 7.89 -0.28
C ASP A 96 -5.60 8.32 0.07
N GLU A 97 -4.97 9.11 -0.82
CA GLU A 97 -3.56 9.51 -0.73
C GLU A 97 -2.64 8.32 -0.39
N PHE A 98 -2.59 7.35 -1.30
CA PHE A 98 -1.96 6.05 -1.04
C PHE A 98 -0.47 6.15 -0.69
N GLU A 99 0.21 7.20 -1.13
CA GLU A 99 1.63 7.46 -0.88
C GLU A 99 1.92 8.05 0.50
N THR A 100 0.92 8.57 1.20
CA THR A 100 1.12 9.25 2.49
C THR A 100 1.88 8.34 3.47
N ALA A 101 2.93 8.90 4.07
CA ALA A 101 3.85 8.26 5.02
C ALA A 101 4.78 7.18 4.43
N ILE A 102 4.65 6.77 3.16
CA ILE A 102 5.58 5.79 2.57
C ILE A 102 6.81 6.51 2.00
N HIS A 103 7.99 6.13 2.46
CA HIS A 103 9.24 6.68 1.91
C HIS A 103 9.44 6.21 0.46
N THR A 104 9.95 7.11 -0.39
CA THR A 104 10.07 6.87 -1.85
C THR A 104 10.88 5.63 -2.21
N SER A 105 11.90 5.28 -1.42
CA SER A 105 12.72 4.07 -1.64
C SER A 105 11.93 2.76 -1.50
N ALA A 106 10.94 2.72 -0.60
CA ALA A 106 10.13 1.53 -0.34
C ALA A 106 8.87 1.43 -1.22
N MET A 107 8.46 2.54 -1.87
CA MET A 107 7.22 2.61 -2.67
C MET A 107 7.17 1.53 -3.75
N LYS A 108 8.26 1.34 -4.50
CA LYS A 108 8.27 0.43 -5.67
C LYS A 108 7.89 -1.00 -5.29
N ASN A 109 8.53 -1.57 -4.26
CA ASN A 109 8.29 -2.95 -3.86
C ASN A 109 6.94 -3.10 -3.13
N THR A 110 6.59 -2.13 -2.29
CA THR A 110 5.27 -2.10 -1.62
C THR A 110 4.13 -2.04 -2.64
N PHE A 111 4.20 -1.14 -3.63
CA PHE A 111 3.15 -0.99 -4.64
C PHE A 111 3.08 -2.19 -5.58
N ARG A 112 4.23 -2.75 -5.98
CA ARG A 112 4.25 -3.99 -6.77
C ARG A 112 3.52 -5.11 -6.04
N TRP A 113 3.87 -5.33 -4.78
CA TRP A 113 3.22 -6.38 -3.99
C TRP A 113 1.72 -6.16 -3.87
N ILE A 114 1.28 -4.92 -3.60
CA ILE A 114 -0.14 -4.55 -3.51
C ILE A 114 -0.86 -4.89 -4.82
N LEU A 115 -0.36 -4.43 -5.97
CA LEU A 115 -1.02 -4.63 -7.27
C LEU A 115 -1.08 -6.11 -7.67
N GLU A 116 0.03 -6.84 -7.52
CA GLU A 116 0.08 -8.26 -7.84
C GLU A 116 -0.82 -9.09 -6.92
N THR A 117 -0.90 -8.72 -5.64
CA THR A 117 -1.80 -9.37 -4.67
C THR A 117 -3.26 -9.02 -4.94
N CYS A 118 -3.59 -7.76 -5.28
CA CYS A 118 -4.95 -7.38 -5.72
C CYS A 118 -5.41 -8.24 -6.90
N ARG A 119 -4.54 -8.44 -7.89
CA ARG A 119 -4.84 -9.30 -9.04
C ARG A 119 -5.04 -10.77 -8.64
N LYS A 120 -4.18 -11.30 -7.75
CA LYS A 120 -4.26 -12.69 -7.24
C LYS A 120 -5.55 -12.95 -6.46
N LEU A 121 -5.98 -11.96 -5.65
CA LEU A 121 -7.14 -12.06 -4.76
C LEU A 121 -8.43 -11.46 -5.35
N ASN A 122 -8.46 -11.15 -6.66
CA ASN A 122 -9.62 -10.56 -7.34
C ASN A 122 -10.12 -9.28 -6.64
N VAL A 123 -9.20 -8.40 -6.21
CA VAL A 123 -9.52 -7.14 -5.56
C VAL A 123 -9.51 -6.00 -6.58
N GLN A 124 -10.62 -5.28 -6.71
CA GLN A 124 -10.65 -4.02 -7.44
C GLN A 124 -10.17 -2.89 -6.52
N VAL A 125 -9.04 -2.26 -6.88
CA VAL A 125 -8.48 -1.16 -6.08
C VAL A 125 -8.66 0.19 -6.76
N PHE A 126 -9.10 1.19 -6.00
CA PHE A 126 -9.14 2.59 -6.39
C PHE A 126 -8.22 3.37 -5.46
N VAL A 127 -7.32 4.15 -6.04
CA VAL A 127 -6.38 4.98 -5.29
C VAL A 127 -6.47 6.43 -5.73
N THR A 128 -6.32 7.36 -4.80
CA THR A 128 -6.08 8.77 -5.11
C THR A 128 -4.64 9.15 -4.80
N SER A 129 -4.12 10.14 -5.49
CA SER A 129 -2.80 10.71 -5.22
C SER A 129 -2.71 12.14 -5.73
N HIS A 130 -1.93 12.94 -5.03
CA HIS A 130 -1.48 14.26 -5.47
C HIS A 130 0.02 14.27 -5.83
N SER A 131 0.71 13.13 -5.68
CA SER A 131 2.15 12.99 -5.93
C SER A 131 2.43 12.41 -7.32
N LYS A 132 3.05 13.22 -8.18
CA LYS A 132 3.54 12.77 -9.50
C LYS A 132 4.51 11.59 -9.36
N GLU A 133 5.42 11.65 -8.38
CA GLU A 133 6.41 10.60 -8.14
C GLU A 133 5.74 9.28 -7.73
N ALA A 134 4.73 9.34 -6.87
CA ALA A 134 4.00 8.15 -6.43
C ALA A 134 3.22 7.51 -7.59
N ILE A 135 2.56 8.34 -8.44
CA ILE A 135 1.87 7.86 -9.64
C ILE A 135 2.85 7.19 -10.60
N ASP A 136 4.02 7.81 -10.87
CA ASP A 136 5.05 7.23 -11.73
C ASP A 136 5.55 5.88 -11.20
N LYS A 137 5.86 5.80 -9.91
CA LYS A 137 6.30 4.56 -9.27
C LYS A 137 5.21 3.49 -9.28
N LEU A 138 3.94 3.85 -9.08
CA LEU A 138 2.83 2.92 -9.16
C LEU A 138 2.67 2.35 -10.56
N LEU A 139 2.69 3.19 -11.60
CA LEU A 139 2.58 2.76 -13.00
C LEU A 139 3.76 1.86 -13.42
N LYS A 140 4.97 2.18 -12.99
CA LYS A 140 6.20 1.48 -13.40
C LYS A 140 6.59 0.30 -12.47
N CYS A 141 5.84 0.03 -11.39
CA CYS A 141 6.23 -1.02 -10.44
C CYS A 141 5.95 -2.44 -10.93
N SER A 142 4.95 -2.67 -11.80
CA SER A 142 4.62 -4.00 -12.33
C SER A 142 4.05 -3.92 -13.75
N GLU A 143 4.84 -4.38 -14.75
CA GLU A 143 4.37 -4.47 -16.15
C GLU A 143 3.15 -5.38 -16.31
N LYS A 144 3.06 -6.43 -15.47
CA LYS A 144 1.97 -7.42 -15.52
C LYS A 144 0.61 -6.82 -15.21
N CYS A 145 0.56 -5.70 -14.49
CA CYS A 145 -0.68 -5.06 -14.07
C CYS A 145 -1.08 -3.87 -14.97
N LEU A 146 -0.22 -3.44 -15.91
CA LEU A 146 -0.45 -2.23 -16.70
C LEU A 146 -1.74 -2.26 -17.53
N ASP A 147 -2.09 -3.42 -18.08
CA ASP A 147 -3.29 -3.57 -18.91
C ASP A 147 -4.58 -3.51 -18.07
N ASP A 148 -4.48 -3.81 -16.78
CA ASP A 148 -5.58 -3.76 -15.81
C ASP A 148 -5.71 -2.38 -15.14
N MET A 149 -4.79 -1.43 -15.45
CA MET A 149 -4.78 -0.09 -14.86
C MET A 149 -5.51 0.95 -15.71
N ALA A 150 -6.27 1.83 -15.05
CA ALA A 150 -6.82 3.04 -15.63
C ALA A 150 -6.48 4.26 -14.77
N LEU A 151 -5.92 5.27 -15.39
CA LEU A 151 -5.63 6.57 -14.78
C LEU A 151 -6.69 7.58 -15.17
N TYR A 152 -7.24 8.26 -14.17
CA TYR A 152 -8.18 9.36 -14.33
C TYR A 152 -7.55 10.64 -13.80
N THR A 153 -7.31 11.62 -14.69
CA THR A 153 -6.84 12.96 -14.32
C THR A 153 -8.00 13.93 -14.33
N LEU A 154 -8.22 14.59 -13.19
CA LEU A 154 -9.21 15.66 -13.06
C LEU A 154 -8.54 17.00 -13.33
N TYR A 155 -9.10 17.82 -14.20
CA TYR A 155 -8.58 19.15 -14.51
C TYR A 155 -9.70 20.16 -14.75
N LYS A 156 -9.42 21.43 -14.50
CA LYS A 156 -10.37 22.52 -14.79
C LYS A 156 -10.26 22.92 -16.26
N LYS A 157 -11.39 22.98 -16.95
CA LYS A 157 -11.54 23.55 -18.29
C LYS A 157 -12.66 24.57 -18.24
N GLU A 158 -12.31 25.86 -18.44
CA GLU A 158 -13.22 26.96 -18.24
C GLU A 158 -13.84 26.92 -16.81
N ASN A 159 -15.13 26.80 -16.65
CA ASN A 159 -15.81 26.71 -15.35
C ASN A 159 -16.28 25.28 -15.00
N MET A 160 -15.80 24.25 -15.73
CA MET A 160 -16.20 22.87 -15.53
C MET A 160 -15.00 22.00 -15.13
N THR A 161 -15.26 20.96 -14.34
CA THR A 161 -14.28 19.89 -14.11
C THR A 161 -14.36 18.90 -15.25
N ALA A 162 -13.27 18.71 -15.96
CA ALA A 162 -13.12 17.70 -17.01
C ALA A 162 -12.30 16.51 -16.50
N VAL A 163 -12.53 15.34 -17.12
CA VAL A 163 -11.86 14.09 -16.78
C VAL A 163 -11.16 13.57 -18.01
N ARG A 164 -9.89 13.24 -17.87
CA ARG A 164 -9.11 12.51 -18.89
C ARG A 164 -8.84 11.11 -18.38
N ARG A 165 -9.22 10.10 -19.16
CA ARG A 165 -8.94 8.68 -18.89
C ARG A 165 -7.86 8.17 -19.82
N MET A 166 -6.87 7.47 -19.24
CA MET A 166 -5.83 6.73 -19.96
C MET A 166 -5.68 5.33 -19.37
N ASN A 167 -5.33 4.34 -20.20
CA ASN A 167 -4.87 3.06 -19.67
C ASN A 167 -3.41 3.17 -19.19
N GLY A 168 -2.92 2.21 -18.41
CA GLY A 168 -1.59 2.28 -17.82
C GLY A 168 -0.46 2.45 -18.83
N ARG A 169 -0.50 1.76 -19.98
CA ARG A 169 0.53 1.88 -21.04
C ARG A 169 0.55 3.28 -21.66
N LYS A 170 -0.62 3.81 -22.04
CA LYS A 170 -0.74 5.17 -22.57
C LYS A 170 -0.33 6.24 -21.56
N ALA A 171 -0.57 6.01 -20.27
CA ALA A 171 -0.15 6.92 -19.22
C ALA A 171 1.38 7.02 -19.14
N ILE A 172 2.10 5.89 -19.21
CA ILE A 172 3.57 5.85 -19.25
C ILE A 172 4.08 6.52 -20.53
N GLU A 173 3.55 6.19 -21.71
CA GLU A 173 3.95 6.81 -22.98
C GLU A 173 3.76 8.33 -22.97
N ALA A 174 2.62 8.81 -22.45
CA ALA A 174 2.33 10.24 -22.35
C ALA A 174 3.29 10.96 -21.39
N GLN A 175 3.70 10.30 -20.31
CA GLN A 175 4.65 10.84 -19.34
C GLN A 175 6.07 10.89 -19.92
N ASP A 176 6.54 9.79 -20.50
CA ASP A 176 7.93 9.65 -20.98
C ASP A 176 8.18 10.43 -22.27
N ASN A 177 7.22 10.48 -23.21
CA ASN A 177 7.39 11.09 -24.54
C ASN A 177 6.90 12.54 -24.63
N MET A 178 5.90 12.93 -23.84
CA MET A 178 5.26 14.26 -23.95
C MET A 178 5.48 15.13 -22.72
N GLY A 179 6.16 14.65 -21.68
CA GLY A 179 6.30 15.37 -20.41
C GLY A 179 4.95 15.72 -19.75
N LEU A 180 3.89 14.96 -20.06
CA LEU A 180 2.55 15.27 -19.63
C LEU A 180 2.46 15.08 -18.10
N GLU A 181 2.00 16.13 -17.41
CA GLU A 181 1.70 16.01 -16.00
C GLU A 181 0.44 15.15 -15.81
N LEU A 182 0.57 14.05 -15.05
CA LEU A 182 -0.50 13.07 -14.79
C LEU A 182 -1.29 13.36 -13.51
N ARG A 183 -1.14 14.54 -12.94
CA ARG A 183 -1.87 15.00 -11.75
C ARG A 183 -2.99 15.97 -12.13
#